data_e111a21074f35cd495055c5fc2ab1e00
#
_entry.id   e111a21074f35cd495055c5fc2ab1e00
#
_cell.length_a   1.000
_cell.length_b   1.000
_cell.length_c   1.000
_cell.angle_alpha   90.00
_cell.angle_beta   90.00
_cell.angle_gamma   90.00
#
_symmetry.space_group_name_H-M   'P 1'
#
loop_
_entity.id
_entity.type
_entity.pdbx_description
1 polymer ?
#
loop_
_entity_poly.entity_id
_entity_poly.type
_entity_poly.pdbx_seq_one_letter_code
_entity_poly.pdbx_strand_id
1 'polypeptide(L)'
;MSDLAKALSELPKLWDRGHVLLWALAIGSFLGFVVLAALALTGSPPFVEANKTASPWLLLASIIFGTFAAIKHYQDRTIQTVQLFPDELQSMYHGPIKQTDGSVTTQISIRFEAFNVTDKSIWLPDVQLLRPRSYAPVRMKHVLLKDQSSVYHGSRYELPSHARTPGSVELMIQGDLTKQIARGGVTVSIKDQLGHRHKIKLPKIRKSGG
;
A
#
# COMPACT_ATOMS: atom_id res chain seq x y z
N MET A 1 25.50 -14.78 -27.20
CA MET A 1 24.38 -15.52 -26.56
C MET A 1 24.33 -15.37 -25.03
N SER A 2 25.42 -14.99 -24.36
CA SER A 2 25.47 -14.76 -22.90
C SER A 2 24.62 -13.56 -22.40
N ASP A 3 24.55 -12.49 -23.18
CA ASP A 3 23.88 -11.25 -22.75
C ASP A 3 22.38 -11.36 -22.80
N LEU A 4 21.83 -12.12 -23.73
CA LEU A 4 20.39 -12.36 -23.83
C LEU A 4 19.87 -13.27 -22.69
N ALA A 5 20.67 -14.31 -22.34
CA ALA A 5 20.37 -15.18 -21.23
C ALA A 5 20.42 -14.41 -19.88
N LYS A 6 21.38 -13.49 -19.73
CA LYS A 6 21.50 -12.62 -18.56
C LYS A 6 20.34 -11.61 -18.48
N ALA A 7 19.96 -11.01 -19.60
CA ALA A 7 18.79 -10.13 -19.67
C ALA A 7 17.49 -10.86 -19.33
N LEU A 8 17.31 -12.10 -19.79
CA LEU A 8 16.15 -12.94 -19.48
C LEU A 8 16.10 -13.35 -18.00
N SER A 9 17.26 -13.56 -17.35
CA SER A 9 17.31 -13.88 -15.92
C SER A 9 16.98 -12.69 -15.01
N GLU A 10 17.12 -11.46 -15.50
CA GLU A 10 16.75 -10.24 -14.78
C GLU A 10 15.26 -9.86 -14.95
N LEU A 11 14.57 -10.43 -15.94
CA LEU A 11 13.14 -10.16 -16.19
C LEU A 11 12.24 -10.37 -14.97
N PRO A 12 12.41 -11.40 -14.12
CA PRO A 12 11.61 -11.55 -12.91
C PRO A 12 11.79 -10.41 -11.91
N LYS A 13 13.02 -9.88 -11.78
CA LYS A 13 13.30 -8.74 -10.89
C LYS A 13 12.70 -7.43 -11.41
N LEU A 14 12.65 -7.28 -12.73
CA LEU A 14 11.97 -6.17 -13.40
C LEU A 14 10.45 -6.30 -13.27
N TRP A 15 9.91 -7.52 -13.21
CA TRP A 15 8.50 -7.78 -13.06
C TRP A 15 7.96 -7.33 -11.69
N ASP A 16 8.74 -7.40 -10.62
CA ASP A 16 8.36 -6.94 -9.28
C ASP A 16 8.27 -5.39 -9.18
N ARG A 17 9.04 -4.69 -10.01
CA ARG A 17 8.92 -3.23 -10.21
C ARG A 17 8.09 -2.86 -11.45
N GLY A 18 7.48 -3.85 -12.05
CA GLY A 18 7.07 -3.89 -13.45
C GLY A 18 5.94 -2.96 -13.85
N HIS A 19 5.02 -2.57 -12.93
CA HIS A 19 3.95 -1.67 -13.35
C HIS A 19 4.47 -0.27 -13.69
N VAL A 20 5.46 0.24 -12.96
CA VAL A 20 6.07 1.57 -13.23
C VAL A 20 6.83 1.55 -14.55
N LEU A 21 7.61 0.47 -14.80
CA LEU A 21 8.34 0.31 -16.05
C LEU A 21 7.39 0.15 -17.25
N LEU A 22 6.34 -0.64 -17.11
CA LEU A 22 5.34 -0.83 -18.17
C LEU A 22 4.60 0.49 -18.49
N TRP A 23 4.26 1.29 -17.48
CA TRP A 23 3.71 2.62 -17.70
C TRP A 23 4.69 3.55 -18.37
N ALA A 24 5.96 3.53 -17.98
CA ALA A 24 7.00 4.34 -18.60
C ALA A 24 7.19 3.97 -20.08
N LEU A 25 7.17 2.68 -20.42
CA LEU A 25 7.24 2.21 -21.81
C LEU A 25 6.00 2.59 -22.62
N ALA A 26 4.80 2.46 -22.03
CA ALA A 26 3.56 2.84 -22.69
C ALA A 26 3.52 4.34 -23.00
N ILE A 27 3.86 5.18 -22.02
CA ILE A 27 3.89 6.63 -22.16
C ILE A 27 5.00 7.05 -23.13
N GLY A 28 6.19 6.46 -23.02
CA GLY A 28 7.31 6.76 -23.93
C GLY A 28 6.99 6.41 -25.38
N SER A 29 6.38 5.24 -25.63
CA SER A 29 5.95 4.84 -26.98
C SER A 29 4.86 5.76 -27.53
N PHE A 30 3.90 6.17 -26.70
CA PHE A 30 2.85 7.10 -27.09
C PHE A 30 3.39 8.49 -27.40
N LEU A 31 4.29 9.01 -26.57
CA LEU A 31 4.95 10.30 -26.85
C LEU A 31 5.78 10.25 -28.13
N GLY A 32 6.52 9.16 -28.36
CA GLY A 32 7.24 8.93 -29.60
C GLY A 32 6.32 8.96 -30.82
N PHE A 33 5.16 8.31 -30.73
CA PHE A 33 4.12 8.37 -31.75
C PHE A 33 3.65 9.80 -32.01
N VAL A 34 3.29 10.55 -30.96
CA VAL A 34 2.79 11.94 -31.08
C VAL A 34 3.84 12.86 -31.70
N VAL A 35 5.09 12.77 -31.23
CA VAL A 35 6.19 13.59 -31.77
C VAL A 35 6.44 13.29 -33.25
N LEU A 36 6.48 11.99 -33.61
CA LEU A 36 6.70 11.61 -35.00
C LEU A 36 5.56 12.04 -35.91
N ALA A 37 4.31 11.93 -35.45
CA ALA A 37 3.16 12.41 -36.18
C ALA A 37 3.18 13.93 -36.34
N ALA A 38 3.54 14.69 -35.30
CA ALA A 38 3.67 16.15 -35.37
C ALA A 38 4.77 16.58 -36.34
N LEU A 39 5.93 15.92 -36.32
CA LEU A 39 7.01 16.19 -37.27
C LEU A 39 6.62 15.84 -38.70
N ALA A 40 5.85 14.79 -38.93
CA ALA A 40 5.36 14.44 -40.27
C ALA A 40 4.42 15.54 -40.85
N LEU A 41 3.70 16.28 -40.01
CA LEU A 41 2.85 17.40 -40.43
C LEU A 41 3.66 18.58 -41.00
N THR A 42 4.96 18.66 -40.71
CA THR A 42 5.85 19.68 -41.34
C THR A 42 6.07 19.42 -42.82
N GLY A 43 5.65 18.25 -43.34
CA GLY A 43 5.80 17.91 -44.76
C GLY A 43 7.22 17.50 -45.16
N SER A 44 8.16 17.41 -44.23
CA SER A 44 9.54 17.01 -44.52
C SER A 44 9.59 15.52 -44.88
N PRO A 45 10.13 15.15 -46.09
CA PRO A 45 10.08 13.78 -46.59
C PRO A 45 10.57 12.70 -45.61
N PRO A 46 11.72 12.87 -44.90
CA PRO A 46 12.19 11.86 -43.99
C PRO A 46 11.24 11.62 -42.81
N PHE A 47 10.55 12.63 -42.33
CA PHE A 47 9.61 12.46 -41.21
C PHE A 47 8.28 11.86 -41.66
N VAL A 48 7.82 12.17 -42.87
CA VAL A 48 6.63 11.54 -43.45
C VAL A 48 6.85 10.04 -43.66
N GLU A 49 8.02 9.63 -44.13
CA GLU A 49 8.34 8.22 -44.34
C GLU A 49 8.56 7.46 -43.04
N ALA A 50 9.27 8.08 -42.09
CA ALA A 50 9.42 7.54 -40.74
C ALA A 50 8.07 7.36 -40.02
N ASN A 51 7.14 8.31 -40.19
CA ASN A 51 5.80 8.22 -39.61
C ASN A 51 5.01 7.02 -40.18
N LYS A 52 5.07 6.82 -41.50
CA LYS A 52 4.39 5.68 -42.17
C LYS A 52 4.89 4.34 -41.68
N THR A 53 6.18 4.21 -41.40
CA THR A 53 6.82 2.93 -41.03
C THR A 53 6.83 2.68 -39.53
N ALA A 54 7.16 3.67 -38.70
CA ALA A 54 7.36 3.50 -37.27
C ALA A 54 6.12 3.82 -36.42
N SER A 55 5.28 4.74 -36.86
CA SER A 55 4.12 5.19 -36.09
C SER A 55 3.14 4.09 -35.73
N PRO A 56 2.76 3.15 -36.65
CA PRO A 56 1.87 2.04 -36.29
C PRO A 56 2.46 1.14 -35.21
N TRP A 57 3.78 0.92 -35.24
CA TRP A 57 4.46 0.08 -34.24
C TRP A 57 4.57 0.76 -32.88
N LEU A 58 4.80 2.07 -32.83
CA LEU A 58 4.81 2.83 -31.59
C LEU A 58 3.42 2.87 -30.93
N LEU A 59 2.38 3.03 -31.73
CA LEU A 59 1.01 2.99 -31.24
C LEU A 59 0.67 1.58 -30.71
N LEU A 60 0.99 0.54 -31.46
CA LEU A 60 0.77 -0.84 -31.05
C LEU A 60 1.53 -1.16 -29.75
N ALA A 61 2.79 -0.77 -29.65
CA ALA A 61 3.59 -0.94 -28.44
C ALA A 61 2.98 -0.22 -27.25
N SER A 62 2.50 1.01 -27.42
CA SER A 62 1.81 1.78 -26.39
C SER A 62 0.57 1.06 -25.86
N ILE A 63 -0.26 0.53 -26.78
CA ILE A 63 -1.47 -0.23 -26.41
C ILE A 63 -1.09 -1.50 -25.64
N ILE A 64 -0.13 -2.26 -26.14
CA ILE A 64 0.31 -3.51 -25.49
C ILE A 64 0.85 -3.22 -24.09
N PHE A 65 1.81 -2.33 -23.94
CA PHE A 65 2.40 -2.01 -22.63
C PHE A 65 1.40 -1.37 -21.69
N GLY A 66 0.50 -0.51 -22.19
CA GLY A 66 -0.58 0.08 -21.41
C GLY A 66 -1.55 -0.97 -20.88
N THR A 67 -1.92 -1.95 -21.71
CA THR A 67 -2.79 -3.05 -21.30
C THR A 67 -2.13 -3.92 -20.23
N PHE A 68 -0.87 -4.30 -20.42
CA PHE A 68 -0.13 -5.06 -19.41
C PHE A 68 0.05 -4.29 -18.11
N ALA A 69 0.34 -2.99 -18.18
CA ALA A 69 0.45 -2.13 -17.02
C ALA A 69 -0.89 -2.04 -16.25
N ALA A 70 -2.01 -1.93 -16.96
CA ALA A 70 -3.34 -1.89 -16.37
C ALA A 70 -3.70 -3.24 -15.71
N ILE A 71 -3.45 -4.36 -16.38
CA ILE A 71 -3.67 -5.70 -15.83
C ILE A 71 -2.84 -5.90 -14.56
N LYS A 72 -1.54 -5.60 -14.61
CA LYS A 72 -0.65 -5.70 -13.46
C LYS A 72 -1.12 -4.82 -12.30
N HIS A 73 -1.46 -3.58 -12.58
CA HIS A 73 -1.97 -2.66 -11.57
C HIS A 73 -3.28 -3.15 -10.93
N TYR A 74 -4.17 -3.74 -11.73
CA TYR A 74 -5.39 -4.35 -11.22
C TYR A 74 -5.09 -5.57 -10.35
N GLN A 75 -4.21 -6.46 -10.78
CA GLN A 75 -3.77 -7.63 -10.01
C GLN A 75 -3.14 -7.21 -8.67
N ASP A 76 -2.22 -6.23 -8.69
CA ASP A 76 -1.56 -5.74 -7.47
C ASP A 76 -2.55 -5.09 -6.48
N ARG A 77 -3.67 -4.55 -6.97
CA ARG A 77 -4.73 -4.00 -6.11
C ARG A 77 -5.70 -5.04 -5.57
N THR A 78 -5.92 -6.12 -6.30
CA THR A 78 -6.90 -7.16 -5.94
C THR A 78 -6.30 -8.31 -5.14
N ILE A 79 -4.99 -8.47 -5.15
CA ILE A 79 -4.31 -9.47 -4.31
C ILE A 79 -4.40 -9.04 -2.85
N GLN A 80 -5.32 -9.64 -2.15
CA GLN A 80 -5.46 -9.49 -0.71
C GLN A 80 -4.50 -10.47 -0.04
N THR A 81 -3.27 -10.01 0.23
CA THR A 81 -2.21 -10.84 0.84
C THR A 81 -2.52 -11.17 2.29
N VAL A 82 -3.22 -10.28 2.98
CA VAL A 82 -3.62 -10.44 4.37
C VAL A 82 -5.09 -10.07 4.53
N GLN A 83 -5.84 -10.94 5.19
CA GLN A 83 -7.20 -10.66 5.65
C GLN A 83 -7.15 -10.23 7.12
N LEU A 84 -7.80 -9.13 7.44
CA LEU A 84 -7.85 -8.59 8.79
C LEU A 84 -9.29 -8.65 9.32
N PHE A 85 -9.46 -9.30 10.44
CA PHE A 85 -10.74 -9.49 11.13
C PHE A 85 -10.71 -8.68 12.44
N PRO A 86 -11.31 -7.49 12.49
CA PRO A 86 -11.32 -6.66 13.70
C PRO A 86 -12.18 -7.28 14.79
N ASP A 87 -11.70 -7.21 16.03
CA ASP A 87 -12.49 -7.52 17.21
C ASP A 87 -13.04 -6.20 17.77
N GLU A 88 -14.31 -5.94 17.49
CA GLU A 88 -14.98 -4.73 17.95
C GLU A 88 -15.18 -4.70 19.49
N LEU A 89 -15.29 -5.88 20.12
CA LEU A 89 -15.54 -5.99 21.54
C LEU A 89 -14.31 -5.67 22.39
N GLN A 90 -13.13 -6.05 21.88
CA GLN A 90 -11.86 -5.84 22.57
C GLN A 90 -11.15 -4.56 22.10
N SER A 91 -11.64 -3.93 21.03
CA SER A 91 -11.10 -2.66 20.56
C SER A 91 -11.66 -1.49 21.37
N MET A 92 -10.76 -0.59 21.79
CA MET A 92 -11.12 0.53 22.65
C MET A 92 -10.31 1.77 22.38
N TYR A 93 -10.80 2.91 22.82
CA TYR A 93 -10.01 4.14 22.91
C TYR A 93 -10.02 4.69 24.32
N HIS A 94 -8.95 5.37 24.69
CA HIS A 94 -8.78 6.02 25.97
C HIS A 94 -8.42 7.50 25.76
N GLY A 95 -9.12 8.38 26.44
CA GLY A 95 -8.84 9.83 26.32
C GLY A 95 -10.04 10.68 26.70
N PRO A 96 -9.83 12.00 26.83
CA PRO A 96 -8.54 12.68 26.70
C PRO A 96 -7.59 12.39 27.87
N ILE A 97 -6.32 12.09 27.58
CA ILE A 97 -5.28 11.85 28.57
C ILE A 97 -4.43 13.11 28.66
N LYS A 98 -4.37 13.75 29.83
CA LYS A 98 -3.46 14.87 30.08
C LYS A 98 -2.08 14.31 30.39
N GLN A 99 -1.07 14.76 29.65
CA GLN A 99 0.31 14.43 29.87
C GLN A 99 0.95 15.40 30.88
N THR A 100 2.11 15.03 31.43
CA THR A 100 2.87 15.87 32.37
C THR A 100 3.31 17.20 31.78
N ASP A 101 3.47 17.28 30.46
CA ASP A 101 3.81 18.50 29.71
C ASP A 101 2.58 19.37 29.39
N GLY A 102 1.40 19.04 29.94
CA GLY A 102 0.14 19.73 29.70
C GLY A 102 -0.50 19.38 28.35
N SER A 103 0.14 18.62 27.48
CA SER A 103 -0.44 18.18 26.23
C SER A 103 -1.55 17.15 26.47
N VAL A 104 -2.50 17.10 25.52
CA VAL A 104 -3.60 16.13 25.55
C VAL A 104 -3.33 15.07 24.49
N THR A 105 -3.59 13.81 24.81
CA THR A 105 -3.47 12.69 23.88
C THR A 105 -4.70 11.80 23.90
N THR A 106 -4.93 11.12 22.79
CA THR A 106 -5.92 10.04 22.67
C THR A 106 -5.17 8.76 22.30
N GLN A 107 -5.38 7.73 23.09
CA GLN A 107 -4.86 6.38 22.79
C GLN A 107 -5.96 5.56 22.12
N ILE A 108 -5.60 4.81 21.08
CA ILE A 108 -6.49 3.88 20.38
C ILE A 108 -5.82 2.52 20.38
N SER A 109 -6.54 1.51 20.87
CA SER A 109 -6.13 0.12 20.87
C SER A 109 -7.12 -0.68 20.03
N ILE A 110 -6.66 -1.25 18.92
CA ILE A 110 -7.47 -2.05 18.02
C ILE A 110 -6.98 -3.48 18.10
N ARG A 111 -7.89 -4.39 18.45
CA ARG A 111 -7.65 -5.83 18.42
C ARG A 111 -8.16 -6.40 17.10
N PHE A 112 -7.40 -7.31 16.53
CA PHE A 112 -7.76 -7.96 15.28
C PHE A 112 -7.12 -9.34 15.18
N GLU A 113 -7.63 -10.15 14.29
CA GLU A 113 -7.00 -11.38 13.83
C GLU A 113 -6.50 -11.16 12.40
N ALA A 114 -5.26 -11.52 12.12
CA ALA A 114 -4.67 -11.44 10.80
C ALA A 114 -4.55 -12.86 10.21
N PHE A 115 -4.97 -13.03 8.98
CA PHE A 115 -4.79 -14.27 8.22
C PHE A 115 -3.96 -14.00 6.99
N ASN A 116 -2.82 -14.65 6.89
CA ASN A 116 -1.98 -14.61 5.70
C ASN A 116 -2.48 -15.62 4.67
N VAL A 117 -2.94 -15.13 3.52
CA VAL A 117 -3.47 -16.00 2.44
C VAL A 117 -2.39 -16.45 1.46
N THR A 118 -1.14 -16.10 1.70
CA THR A 118 -0.01 -16.41 0.79
C THR A 118 0.86 -17.54 1.30
N ASP A 119 1.63 -18.14 0.41
CA ASP A 119 2.61 -19.20 0.70
C ASP A 119 3.89 -18.69 1.36
N LYS A 120 4.02 -17.37 1.55
CA LYS A 120 5.21 -16.73 2.13
C LYS A 120 4.85 -15.96 3.37
N SER A 121 5.77 -15.89 4.32
CA SER A 121 5.62 -15.02 5.47
C SER A 121 5.53 -13.55 5.05
N ILE A 122 4.63 -12.81 5.68
CA ILE A 122 4.38 -11.39 5.44
C ILE A 122 4.63 -10.59 6.70
N TRP A 123 5.22 -9.42 6.52
CA TRP A 123 5.47 -8.47 7.61
C TRP A 123 4.55 -7.28 7.49
N LEU A 124 4.12 -6.76 8.64
CA LEU A 124 3.23 -5.62 8.77
C LEU A 124 3.97 -4.43 9.40
N PRO A 125 4.90 -3.78 8.68
CA PRO A 125 5.85 -2.82 9.27
C PRO A 125 5.23 -1.47 9.64
N ASP A 126 4.11 -1.10 9.06
CA ASP A 126 3.56 0.25 9.23
C ASP A 126 2.04 0.27 9.37
N VAL A 127 1.57 1.20 10.18
CA VAL A 127 0.15 1.48 10.38
C VAL A 127 -0.11 2.97 10.28
N GLN A 128 -1.22 3.33 9.65
CA GLN A 128 -1.66 4.69 9.50
C GLN A 128 -3.12 4.85 9.93
N LEU A 129 -3.39 5.86 10.76
CA LEU A 129 -4.76 6.27 11.06
C LEU A 129 -5.35 7.00 9.85
N LEU A 130 -6.51 6.52 9.36
CA LEU A 130 -7.23 7.14 8.25
C LEU A 130 -8.45 7.94 8.74
N ARG A 131 -9.09 7.48 9.83
CA ARG A 131 -10.21 8.14 10.49
C ARG A 131 -10.12 7.94 12.00
N PRO A 132 -10.40 8.96 12.80
CA PRO A 132 -10.66 10.35 12.39
C PRO A 132 -9.47 10.95 11.65
N ARG A 133 -9.71 11.90 10.75
CA ARG A 133 -8.62 12.66 10.13
C ARG A 133 -7.97 13.54 11.19
N SER A 134 -6.74 13.25 11.51
CA SER A 134 -5.93 14.05 12.41
C SER A 134 -4.68 14.50 11.69
N TYR A 135 -4.40 15.80 11.73
CA TYR A 135 -3.13 16.37 11.31
C TYR A 135 -2.12 16.38 12.45
N ALA A 136 -2.55 15.96 13.64
CA ALA A 136 -1.69 15.88 14.80
C ALA A 136 -0.70 14.73 14.66
N PRO A 137 0.54 14.90 15.15
CA PRO A 137 1.54 13.85 15.07
C PRO A 137 1.12 12.63 15.88
N VAL A 138 1.29 11.45 15.29
CA VAL A 138 1.16 10.18 15.98
C VAL A 138 2.43 9.96 16.78
N ARG A 139 2.35 10.04 18.11
CA ARG A 139 3.53 9.90 19.00
C ARG A 139 4.03 8.46 19.06
N MET A 140 3.11 7.50 18.99
CA MET A 140 3.43 6.08 19.04
C MET A 140 2.50 5.32 18.11
N LYS A 141 3.08 4.44 17.30
CA LYS A 141 2.35 3.55 16.42
C LYS A 141 3.02 2.17 16.42
N HIS A 142 2.29 1.16 16.84
CA HIS A 142 2.78 -0.22 16.86
C HIS A 142 1.72 -1.16 16.31
N VAL A 143 2.18 -2.14 15.54
CA VAL A 143 1.42 -3.35 15.21
C VAL A 143 2.07 -4.49 16.00
N LEU A 144 1.32 -5.14 16.86
CA LEU A 144 1.79 -6.26 17.68
C LEU A 144 1.03 -7.51 17.23
N LEU A 145 1.74 -8.58 16.93
CA LEU A 145 1.16 -9.91 16.71
C LEU A 145 1.43 -10.78 17.97
N LYS A 146 0.41 -11.47 18.43
CA LYS A 146 0.49 -12.34 19.62
C LYS A 146 1.35 -13.55 19.26
N ASP A 147 2.15 -14.05 20.18
CA ASP A 147 3.19 -15.09 20.09
C ASP A 147 4.60 -14.61 19.77
N GLN A 148 4.78 -13.33 19.50
CA GLN A 148 6.12 -12.76 19.47
C GLN A 148 6.42 -12.16 20.85
N SER A 149 6.57 -13.04 21.84
CA SER A 149 6.79 -12.70 23.27
C SER A 149 8.14 -12.04 23.55
N SER A 150 8.98 -11.85 22.55
CA SER A 150 10.23 -11.12 22.67
C SER A 150 10.10 -9.66 22.28
N VAL A 151 9.46 -8.89 23.12
CA VAL A 151 9.34 -7.43 23.02
C VAL A 151 10.72 -6.72 23.01
N TYR A 152 11.79 -7.42 23.28
CA TYR A 152 13.12 -6.86 23.52
C TYR A 152 14.12 -6.97 22.36
N HIS A 153 13.83 -7.66 21.29
CA HIS A 153 14.77 -7.78 20.17
C HIS A 153 14.07 -7.52 18.87
N GLY A 154 13.97 -6.22 18.45
CA GLY A 154 13.75 -5.78 17.07
C GLY A 154 12.86 -6.68 16.21
N SER A 155 11.87 -7.30 16.81
CA SER A 155 11.10 -8.38 16.25
C SER A 155 10.23 -7.82 15.13
N ARG A 156 10.55 -8.27 13.95
CA ARG A 156 9.79 -8.08 12.74
C ARG A 156 8.47 -8.79 12.94
N TYR A 157 7.37 -8.06 12.84
CA TYR A 157 6.03 -8.59 12.99
C TYR A 157 5.69 -9.47 11.79
N GLU A 158 6.17 -10.70 11.85
CA GLU A 158 6.03 -11.70 10.81
C GLU A 158 4.75 -12.49 11.00
N LEU A 159 3.93 -12.49 9.97
CA LEU A 159 2.73 -13.32 9.87
C LEU A 159 3.09 -14.54 9.02
N PRO A 160 3.19 -15.73 9.61
CA PRO A 160 3.57 -16.93 8.87
C PRO A 160 2.60 -17.25 7.74
N SER A 161 3.06 -18.02 6.75
CA SER A 161 2.26 -18.52 5.63
C SER A 161 1.03 -19.27 6.15
N HIS A 162 -0.14 -18.98 5.58
CA HIS A 162 -1.44 -19.60 5.89
C HIS A 162 -1.81 -19.63 7.38
N ALA A 163 -1.18 -18.77 8.20
CA ALA A 163 -1.44 -18.71 9.63
C ALA A 163 -2.47 -17.62 9.96
N ARG A 164 -3.26 -17.91 11.00
CA ARG A 164 -4.05 -16.92 11.73
C ARG A 164 -3.32 -16.51 12.99
N THR A 165 -3.15 -15.23 13.17
CA THR A 165 -2.41 -14.69 14.30
C THR A 165 -3.17 -13.52 14.89
N PRO A 166 -3.51 -13.57 16.19
CA PRO A 166 -4.08 -12.41 16.88
C PRO A 166 -3.09 -11.26 16.92
N GLY A 167 -3.59 -10.05 16.72
CA GLY A 167 -2.77 -8.86 16.72
C GLY A 167 -3.46 -7.66 17.34
N SER A 168 -2.68 -6.62 17.56
CA SER A 168 -3.19 -5.32 17.97
C SER A 168 -2.49 -4.18 17.27
N VAL A 169 -3.21 -3.09 17.09
CA VAL A 169 -2.68 -1.79 16.71
C VAL A 169 -2.80 -0.87 17.91
N GLU A 170 -1.69 -0.28 18.31
CA GLU A 170 -1.64 0.72 19.36
C GLU A 170 -1.23 2.06 18.74
N LEU A 171 -2.08 3.08 18.91
CA LEU A 171 -1.82 4.43 18.43
C LEU A 171 -1.96 5.41 19.57
N MET A 172 -0.97 6.27 19.74
CA MET A 172 -1.05 7.43 20.63
C MET A 172 -0.99 8.69 19.79
N ILE A 173 -2.06 9.48 19.79
CA ILE A 173 -2.26 10.61 18.90
C ILE A 173 -2.38 11.87 19.74
N GLN A 174 -1.65 12.91 19.38
CA GLN A 174 -1.75 14.20 20.06
C GLN A 174 -3.13 14.83 19.77
N GLY A 175 -3.76 15.31 20.82
CA GLY A 175 -5.07 15.97 20.77
C GLY A 175 -6.21 15.11 21.31
N ASP A 176 -7.36 15.76 21.53
CA ASP A 176 -8.60 15.11 21.91
C ASP A 176 -9.42 14.71 20.67
N LEU A 177 -9.39 13.43 20.36
CA LEU A 177 -10.16 12.84 19.25
C LEU A 177 -11.43 12.14 19.71
N THR A 178 -11.75 12.16 20.99
CA THR A 178 -12.84 11.37 21.59
C THR A 178 -14.19 11.63 20.94
N LYS A 179 -14.55 12.90 20.69
CA LYS A 179 -15.81 13.26 20.01
C LYS A 179 -15.85 12.77 18.55
N GLN A 180 -14.75 12.81 17.84
CA GLN A 180 -14.68 12.38 16.45
C GLN A 180 -14.77 10.85 16.35
N ILE A 181 -14.11 10.13 17.26
CA ILE A 181 -14.17 8.66 17.37
C ILE A 181 -15.59 8.23 17.71
N ALA A 182 -16.23 8.86 18.69
CA ALA A 182 -17.59 8.52 19.09
C ALA A 182 -18.62 8.70 17.95
N ARG A 183 -18.41 9.68 17.06
CA ARG A 183 -19.31 9.96 15.93
C ARG A 183 -19.05 9.12 14.70
N GLY A 184 -17.81 8.84 14.39
CA GLY A 184 -17.40 8.29 13.09
C GLY A 184 -16.59 6.98 13.16
N GLY A 185 -16.35 6.45 14.36
CA GLY A 185 -15.53 5.28 14.56
C GLY A 185 -14.06 5.50 14.21
N VAL A 186 -13.34 4.40 13.99
CA VAL A 186 -11.92 4.40 13.67
C VAL A 186 -11.68 3.61 12.38
N THR A 187 -10.80 4.10 11.54
CA THR A 187 -10.29 3.37 10.39
C THR A 187 -8.78 3.48 10.37
N VAL A 188 -8.11 2.36 10.35
CA VAL A 188 -6.66 2.27 10.18
C VAL A 188 -6.30 1.53 8.91
N SER A 189 -5.13 1.83 8.37
CA SER A 189 -4.53 1.10 7.26
C SER A 189 -3.21 0.52 7.73
N ILE A 190 -3.07 -0.79 7.61
CA ILE A 190 -1.82 -1.49 7.87
C ILE A 190 -1.18 -1.76 6.52
N LYS A 191 0.09 -1.44 6.39
CA LYS A 191 0.86 -1.68 5.16
C LYS A 191 1.71 -2.92 5.36
N ASP A 192 1.70 -3.83 4.39
CA ASP A 192 2.61 -4.96 4.37
C ASP A 192 3.96 -4.62 3.71
N GLN A 193 4.90 -5.54 3.78
CA GLN A 193 6.24 -5.38 3.18
C GLN A 193 6.21 -5.24 1.65
N LEU A 194 5.15 -5.73 0.99
CA LEU A 194 4.98 -5.65 -0.46
C LEU A 194 4.35 -4.32 -0.88
N GLY A 195 3.92 -3.50 0.11
CA GLY A 195 3.31 -2.21 -0.12
C GLY A 195 1.78 -2.24 -0.20
N HIS A 196 1.15 -3.41 -0.09
CA HIS A 196 -0.30 -3.51 -0.07
C HIS A 196 -0.86 -2.91 1.22
N ARG A 197 -2.05 -2.34 1.13
CA ARG A 197 -2.72 -1.68 2.25
C ARG A 197 -3.97 -2.44 2.65
N HIS A 198 -3.98 -2.92 3.86
CA HIS A 198 -5.09 -3.63 4.49
C HIS A 198 -5.80 -2.69 5.45
N LYS A 199 -7.13 -2.58 5.34
CA LYS A 199 -7.91 -1.62 6.13
C LYS A 199 -8.71 -2.35 7.22
N ILE A 200 -8.64 -1.82 8.43
CA ILE A 200 -9.54 -2.16 9.53
C ILE A 200 -10.50 -0.99 9.71
N LYS A 201 -11.80 -1.27 9.68
CA LYS A 201 -12.87 -0.30 9.93
C LYS A 201 -13.63 -0.73 11.17
N LEU A 202 -13.69 0.16 12.16
CA LEU A 202 -14.46 -0.01 13.38
C LEU A 202 -15.46 1.15 13.43
N PRO A 203 -16.72 0.93 12.99
CA PRO A 203 -17.74 1.99 12.99
C PRO A 203 -18.11 2.41 14.40
N LYS A 204 -18.01 1.49 15.35
CA LYS A 204 -18.17 1.73 16.78
C LYS A 204 -16.98 1.16 17.53
N ILE A 205 -16.46 1.92 18.46
CA ILE A 205 -15.36 1.51 19.34
C ILE A 205 -15.67 2.00 20.75
N ARG A 206 -15.40 1.18 21.76
CA ARG A 206 -15.72 1.48 23.14
C ARG A 206 -14.74 2.49 23.73
N LYS A 207 -15.24 3.37 24.61
CA LYS A 207 -14.37 4.17 25.45
C LYS A 207 -13.91 3.30 26.64
N SER A 208 -12.60 3.24 26.87
CA SER A 208 -12.04 2.59 28.04
C SER A 208 -12.29 3.43 29.28
N GLY A 209 -12.72 2.80 30.37
CA GLY A 209 -12.96 3.50 31.65
C GLY A 209 -14.33 4.19 31.76
N GLY A 210 -15.33 3.70 31.04
CA GLY A 210 -16.74 4.02 31.24
C GLY A 210 -17.44 2.95 32.02
#